data_45db657ec4d166ce468c0c2e7c7895b2
#
_entry.id   45db657ec4d166ce468c0c2e7c7895b2
#
_cell.length_a   1.000
_cell.length_b   1.000
_cell.length_c   1.000
_cell.angle_alpha   90.00
_cell.angle_beta   90.00
_cell.angle_gamma   90.00
#
_symmetry.space_group_name_H-M   'P 1'
#
loop_
_entity.id
_entity.type
_entity.pdbx_description
1 polymer ?
#
loop_
_entity_poly.entity_id
_entity_poly.type
_entity_poly.pdbx_seq_one_letter_code
_entity_poly.pdbx_strand_id
1 'polypeptide(L)'
;MESTHLLVFIYRNLKTLIAVGFLAAVAASGVSLMLDEYYESTVVMFATSQHSLGEQFFEETKKNDLLAFGETEDAERLLQILNSHRIRNRIIEKYDLYTHYDIDPSEPGAKTDMALTYGSNVSANLTRFGSIRVQVLDTDPELARDMANDMAFLVDSVANNMRNERAKEAYKLAIGALAKTSEQIAQAEDSLATLHARGIYDFETQVEGLTAQYGMAVASGRSTSANVLKKDLERLGTLANGFNNLSAYLEAAYEQQSLLKKRVELMRVDAETQLSTSFIVDYASAADKKAKPVRWLIVVMTSVVAVGAAFLAMLALDTLQRAQNAS
;
A
#
# COMPACT_ATOMS: atom_id res chain seq x y z
N MET A 1 32.71 -51.60 -3.33
CA MET A 1 33.89 -51.26 -2.48
C MET A 1 33.46 -51.43 -1.04
N GLU A 2 34.08 -52.34 -0.33
CA GLU A 2 33.73 -52.55 1.07
C GLU A 2 34.17 -51.36 1.90
N SER A 3 33.35 -50.95 2.85
CA SER A 3 33.56 -49.78 3.74
C SER A 3 34.91 -49.82 4.47
N THR A 4 35.46 -51.01 4.70
CA THR A 4 36.80 -51.21 5.28
C THR A 4 37.94 -50.69 4.40
N HIS A 5 37.84 -50.77 3.07
CA HIS A 5 38.85 -50.24 2.16
C HIS A 5 38.92 -48.71 2.18
N LEU A 6 37.79 -48.01 2.32
CA LEU A 6 37.77 -46.58 2.44
C LEU A 6 38.41 -46.07 3.74
N LEU A 7 38.16 -46.75 4.86
CA LEU A 7 38.76 -46.42 6.16
C LEU A 7 40.28 -46.55 6.15
N VAL A 8 40.78 -47.65 5.58
CA VAL A 8 42.24 -47.89 5.44
C VAL A 8 42.87 -46.83 4.51
N PHE A 9 42.19 -46.44 3.42
CA PHE A 9 42.66 -45.43 2.51
C PHE A 9 42.77 -44.07 3.19
N ILE A 10 41.74 -43.66 3.97
CA ILE A 10 41.75 -42.41 4.76
C ILE A 10 42.89 -42.43 5.75
N TYR A 11 43.06 -43.53 6.50
CA TYR A 11 44.13 -43.60 7.50
C TYR A 11 45.54 -43.52 6.88
N ARG A 12 45.74 -44.14 5.73
CA ARG A 12 47.02 -44.10 5.00
C ARG A 12 47.36 -42.70 4.51
N ASN A 13 46.35 -41.91 4.11
CA ASN A 13 46.56 -40.57 3.57
C ASN A 13 46.21 -39.48 4.57
N LEU A 14 46.02 -39.78 5.84
CA LEU A 14 45.57 -38.86 6.88
C LEU A 14 46.46 -37.63 7.03
N LYS A 15 47.81 -37.83 6.98
CA LYS A 15 48.76 -36.70 7.07
C LYS A 15 48.62 -35.73 5.91
N THR A 16 48.40 -36.20 4.70
CA THR A 16 48.19 -35.38 3.51
C THR A 16 46.88 -34.62 3.58
N LEU A 17 45.81 -35.26 4.03
CA LEU A 17 44.50 -34.64 4.19
C LEU A 17 44.53 -33.55 5.26
N ILE A 18 45.22 -33.78 6.39
CA ILE A 18 45.40 -32.78 7.44
C ILE A 18 46.24 -31.61 6.91
N ALA A 19 47.32 -31.87 6.17
CA ALA A 19 48.16 -30.81 5.60
C ALA A 19 47.40 -29.95 4.60
N VAL A 20 46.58 -30.55 3.73
CA VAL A 20 45.71 -29.80 2.78
C VAL A 20 44.68 -28.98 3.54
N GLY A 21 44.00 -29.56 4.54
CA GLY A 21 43.02 -28.83 5.35
C GLY A 21 43.65 -27.62 6.08
N PHE A 22 44.86 -27.82 6.63
CA PHE A 22 45.56 -26.73 7.31
C PHE A 22 45.99 -25.64 6.35
N LEU A 23 46.56 -25.94 5.20
CA LEU A 23 46.92 -24.96 4.17
C LEU A 23 45.72 -24.21 3.65
N ALA A 24 44.59 -24.93 3.42
CA ALA A 24 43.34 -24.28 3.04
C ALA A 24 42.81 -23.34 4.13
N ALA A 25 42.90 -23.72 5.41
CA ALA A 25 42.51 -22.87 6.52
C ALA A 25 43.35 -21.58 6.60
N VAL A 26 44.65 -21.70 6.43
CA VAL A 26 45.57 -20.53 6.42
C VAL A 26 45.25 -19.60 5.26
N ALA A 27 45.10 -20.14 4.06
CA ALA A 27 44.77 -19.36 2.87
C ALA A 27 43.38 -18.68 3.02
N ALA A 28 42.37 -19.41 3.47
CA ALA A 28 41.04 -18.87 3.71
C ALA A 28 41.03 -17.79 4.80
N SER A 29 41.85 -17.94 5.85
CA SER A 29 41.99 -16.91 6.88
C SER A 29 42.58 -15.61 6.30
N GLY A 30 43.62 -15.72 5.46
CA GLY A 30 44.19 -14.57 4.78
C GLY A 30 43.21 -13.84 3.89
N VAL A 31 42.52 -14.55 3.04
CA VAL A 31 41.46 -13.97 2.17
C VAL A 31 40.31 -13.38 2.99
N SER A 32 39.87 -14.04 4.05
CA SER A 32 38.77 -13.57 4.91
C SER A 32 39.12 -12.27 5.66
N LEU A 33 40.40 -11.97 5.90
CA LEU A 33 40.87 -10.72 6.51
C LEU A 33 40.81 -9.54 5.53
N MET A 34 40.85 -9.81 4.21
CA MET A 34 40.81 -8.78 3.16
C MET A 34 39.37 -8.41 2.78
N LEU A 35 38.36 -9.16 3.23
CA LEU A 35 36.96 -8.86 2.96
C LEU A 35 36.46 -7.72 3.85
N ASP A 36 35.72 -6.79 3.27
CA ASP A 36 35.10 -5.66 3.97
C ASP A 36 34.14 -6.12 5.06
N GLU A 37 34.12 -5.38 6.15
CA GLU A 37 33.20 -5.62 7.27
C GLU A 37 31.90 -4.88 7.05
N TYR A 38 30.79 -5.59 7.11
CA TYR A 38 29.44 -5.03 7.00
C TYR A 38 28.75 -5.05 8.34
N TYR A 39 28.07 -3.96 8.66
CA TYR A 39 27.28 -3.74 9.86
C TYR A 39 25.81 -3.74 9.50
N GLU A 40 24.99 -4.39 10.33
CA GLU A 40 23.55 -4.51 10.10
C GLU A 40 22.80 -3.61 11.07
N SER A 41 21.98 -2.71 10.52
CA SER A 41 21.03 -1.92 11.28
C SER A 41 19.60 -2.30 10.90
N THR A 42 18.73 -2.40 11.90
CA THR A 42 17.36 -2.89 11.72
C THR A 42 16.36 -1.94 12.35
N VAL A 43 15.30 -1.57 11.60
CA VAL A 43 14.13 -0.88 12.11
C VAL A 43 12.92 -1.82 12.04
N VAL A 44 12.06 -1.76 13.05
CA VAL A 44 10.83 -2.56 13.11
C VAL A 44 9.63 -1.64 13.28
N MET A 45 8.60 -1.82 12.43
CA MET A 45 7.39 -1.03 12.47
C MET A 45 6.14 -1.88 12.20
N PHE A 46 4.99 -1.41 12.70
CA PHE A 46 3.68 -1.93 12.34
C PHE A 46 2.98 -0.97 11.38
N ALA A 47 2.19 -1.51 10.48
CA ALA A 47 1.23 -0.72 9.73
C ALA A 47 0.12 -0.24 10.67
N THR A 48 -0.44 0.95 10.41
CA THR A 48 -1.69 1.40 11.02
C THR A 48 -2.87 1.08 10.10
N SER A 49 -4.07 0.96 10.67
CA SER A 49 -5.29 0.79 9.87
C SER A 49 -5.47 1.97 8.92
N GLN A 50 -5.74 1.69 7.64
CA GLN A 50 -5.91 2.70 6.59
C GLN A 50 -7.38 2.95 6.24
N HIS A 51 -8.30 2.71 7.17
CA HIS A 51 -9.71 3.01 6.95
C HIS A 51 -9.96 4.52 6.82
N SER A 52 -11.03 4.88 6.09
CA SER A 52 -11.45 6.28 5.94
C SER A 52 -11.75 6.88 7.33
N LEU A 53 -11.12 8.01 7.64
CA LEU A 53 -11.38 8.75 8.86
C LEU A 53 -12.78 9.35 8.85
N GLY A 54 -13.20 9.86 7.69
CA GLY A 54 -14.52 10.40 7.51
C GLY A 54 -15.61 9.38 7.87
N GLU A 55 -15.50 8.13 7.38
CA GLU A 55 -16.44 7.06 7.71
C GLU A 55 -16.45 6.74 9.21
N GLN A 56 -15.28 6.72 9.85
CA GLN A 56 -15.18 6.42 11.28
C GLN A 56 -15.83 7.48 12.18
N PHE A 57 -15.76 8.75 11.79
CA PHE A 57 -16.38 9.85 12.55
C PHE A 57 -17.90 9.95 12.38
N PHE A 58 -18.43 9.52 11.22
CA PHE A 58 -19.82 9.77 10.86
C PHE A 58 -20.69 8.51 10.78
N GLU A 59 -20.09 7.31 10.82
CA GLU A 59 -20.83 6.04 10.88
C GLU A 59 -20.71 5.41 12.26
N GLU A 60 -21.77 5.51 13.06
CA GLU A 60 -21.86 4.93 14.42
C GLU A 60 -21.78 3.37 14.43
N THR A 61 -21.91 2.72 13.29
CA THR A 61 -22.08 1.26 13.17
C THR A 61 -20.78 0.47 13.12
N LYS A 62 -19.65 1.09 12.78
CA LYS A 62 -18.35 0.42 12.76
C LYS A 62 -17.50 0.84 13.95
N LYS A 63 -17.41 -0.03 14.97
CA LYS A 63 -16.41 0.05 16.04
C LYS A 63 -14.99 -0.19 15.48
N ASN A 64 -14.53 0.63 14.55
CA ASN A 64 -13.14 0.59 14.15
C ASN A 64 -12.35 1.55 15.04
N ASP A 65 -11.46 1.00 15.85
CA ASP A 65 -10.56 1.76 16.69
C ASP A 65 -9.60 2.55 15.80
N LEU A 66 -9.63 3.88 15.87
CA LEU A 66 -8.71 4.78 15.16
C LEU A 66 -7.24 4.49 15.43
N LEU A 67 -6.96 3.83 16.56
CA LEU A 67 -5.63 3.48 17.02
C LEU A 67 -5.31 1.99 16.79
N ALA A 68 -6.19 1.24 16.10
CA ALA A 68 -5.95 -0.16 15.83
C ALA A 68 -4.71 -0.33 14.94
N PHE A 69 -3.92 -1.33 15.28
CA PHE A 69 -2.88 -1.82 14.36
C PHE A 69 -3.54 -2.27 13.07
N GLY A 70 -2.87 -1.99 11.94
CA GLY A 70 -3.35 -2.41 10.62
C GLY A 70 -3.39 -3.93 10.50
N GLU A 71 -4.28 -4.39 9.65
CA GLU A 71 -4.37 -5.78 9.27
C GLU A 71 -3.16 -6.22 8.44
N THR A 72 -3.00 -7.51 8.21
CA THR A 72 -1.90 -8.05 7.39
C THR A 72 -1.85 -7.40 5.99
N GLU A 73 -3.00 -7.10 5.41
CA GLU A 73 -3.09 -6.42 4.11
C GLU A 73 -2.50 -5.00 4.12
N ASP A 74 -2.67 -4.25 5.21
CA ASP A 74 -2.08 -2.91 5.34
C ASP A 74 -0.55 -3.01 5.43
N ALA A 75 -0.05 -4.00 6.17
CA ALA A 75 1.38 -4.27 6.26
C ALA A 75 1.97 -4.70 4.90
N GLU A 76 1.28 -5.54 4.14
CA GLU A 76 1.70 -5.95 2.79
C GLU A 76 1.73 -4.77 1.81
N ARG A 77 0.75 -3.86 1.88
CA ARG A 77 0.75 -2.63 1.07
C ARG A 77 1.94 -1.72 1.39
N LEU A 78 2.22 -1.52 2.68
CA LEU A 78 3.40 -0.75 3.08
C LEU A 78 4.70 -1.42 2.64
N LEU A 79 4.79 -2.74 2.74
CA LEU A 79 5.94 -3.51 2.28
C LEU A 79 6.14 -3.35 0.76
N GLN A 80 5.06 -3.33 -0.03
CA GLN A 80 5.13 -3.04 -1.46
C GLN A 80 5.68 -1.65 -1.76
N ILE A 81 5.28 -0.63 -0.97
CA ILE A 81 5.79 0.73 -1.10
C ILE A 81 7.27 0.78 -0.74
N LEU A 82 7.69 0.12 0.35
CA LEU A 82 9.09 0.03 0.78
C LEU A 82 10.00 -0.58 -0.30
N ASN A 83 9.54 -1.65 -0.95
CA ASN A 83 10.27 -2.32 -2.02
C ASN A 83 10.14 -1.62 -3.39
N SER A 84 9.46 -0.49 -3.47
CA SER A 84 9.27 0.25 -4.71
C SER A 84 10.53 0.98 -5.17
N HIS A 85 10.64 1.19 -6.48
CA HIS A 85 11.68 2.04 -7.07
C HIS A 85 11.65 3.47 -6.52
N ARG A 86 10.50 3.96 -6.08
CA ARG A 86 10.33 5.31 -5.53
C ARG A 86 11.13 5.48 -4.23
N ILE A 87 11.04 4.52 -3.31
CA ILE A 87 11.82 4.54 -2.06
C ILE A 87 13.28 4.34 -2.37
N ARG A 88 13.63 3.29 -3.14
CA ARG A 88 15.02 2.98 -3.50
C ARG A 88 15.74 4.18 -4.11
N ASN A 89 15.15 4.81 -5.12
CA ASN A 89 15.79 5.93 -5.80
C ASN A 89 15.99 7.14 -4.88
N ARG A 90 15.05 7.41 -3.96
CA ARG A 90 15.20 8.48 -2.97
C ARG A 90 16.34 8.20 -1.98
N ILE A 91 16.50 6.96 -1.54
CA ILE A 91 17.63 6.57 -0.65
C ILE A 91 18.96 6.68 -1.40
N ILE A 92 19.01 6.16 -2.65
CA ILE A 92 20.22 6.26 -3.48
C ILE A 92 20.64 7.73 -3.67
N GLU A 93 19.69 8.60 -3.99
CA GLU A 93 19.95 10.03 -4.20
C GLU A 93 20.33 10.75 -2.89
N LYS A 94 19.61 10.50 -1.79
CA LYS A 94 19.83 11.16 -0.51
C LYS A 94 21.22 10.90 0.07
N TYR A 95 21.70 9.67 -0.07
CA TYR A 95 22.97 9.23 0.50
C TYR A 95 24.09 9.13 -0.53
N ASP A 96 23.86 9.59 -1.77
CA ASP A 96 24.85 9.52 -2.87
C ASP A 96 25.49 8.13 -2.98
N LEU A 97 24.64 7.09 -3.01
CA LEU A 97 25.12 5.70 -2.97
C LEU A 97 25.96 5.31 -4.18
N TYR A 98 25.88 6.04 -5.29
CA TYR A 98 26.77 5.84 -6.44
C TYR A 98 28.22 6.12 -6.06
N THR A 99 28.47 7.25 -5.40
CA THR A 99 29.82 7.59 -4.90
C THR A 99 30.23 6.67 -3.75
N HIS A 100 29.30 6.33 -2.84
CA HIS A 100 29.59 5.48 -1.67
C HIS A 100 30.02 4.06 -2.03
N TYR A 101 29.41 3.47 -3.09
CA TYR A 101 29.72 2.11 -3.56
C TYR A 101 30.68 2.07 -4.76
N ASP A 102 31.35 3.17 -5.08
CA ASP A 102 32.31 3.29 -6.20
C ASP A 102 31.70 2.84 -7.56
N ILE A 103 30.43 3.18 -7.82
CA ILE A 103 29.73 2.89 -9.09
C ILE A 103 29.70 4.18 -9.93
N ASP A 104 30.35 4.19 -11.11
CA ASP A 104 30.28 5.34 -12.00
C ASP A 104 28.91 5.41 -12.70
N PRO A 105 28.08 6.46 -12.45
CA PRO A 105 26.76 6.59 -13.05
C PRO A 105 26.77 6.71 -14.57
N SER A 106 27.93 7.06 -15.17
CA SER A 106 28.08 7.24 -16.63
C SER A 106 28.35 5.92 -17.37
N GLU A 107 28.69 4.84 -16.67
CA GLU A 107 28.94 3.55 -17.27
C GLU A 107 27.68 2.83 -17.74
N PRO A 108 27.76 2.12 -18.88
CA PRO A 108 26.66 1.27 -19.33
C PRO A 108 26.36 0.17 -18.30
N GLY A 109 25.13 0.15 -17.73
CA GLY A 109 24.73 -0.84 -16.74
C GLY A 109 24.77 -0.33 -15.30
N ALA A 110 25.33 0.83 -15.00
CA ALA A 110 25.45 1.40 -13.64
C ALA A 110 24.15 1.37 -12.82
N LYS A 111 22.99 1.60 -13.47
CA LYS A 111 21.67 1.49 -12.79
C LYS A 111 21.34 0.06 -12.37
N THR A 112 21.78 -0.93 -13.14
CA THR A 112 21.57 -2.35 -12.81
C THR A 112 22.49 -2.75 -11.68
N ASP A 113 23.76 -2.35 -11.74
CA ASP A 113 24.75 -2.65 -10.71
C ASP A 113 24.36 -2.00 -9.38
N MET A 114 23.92 -0.75 -9.41
CA MET A 114 23.35 -0.07 -8.23
C MET A 114 22.13 -0.83 -7.69
N ALA A 115 21.22 -1.29 -8.55
CA ALA A 115 20.04 -2.01 -8.11
C ALA A 115 20.39 -3.36 -7.48
N LEU A 116 21.37 -4.07 -7.99
CA LEU A 116 21.89 -5.33 -7.42
C LEU A 116 22.60 -5.09 -6.09
N THR A 117 23.48 -4.09 -6.01
CA THR A 117 24.18 -3.71 -4.79
C THR A 117 23.19 -3.30 -3.70
N TYR A 118 22.26 -2.41 -4.03
CA TYR A 118 21.18 -2.03 -3.10
C TYR A 118 20.35 -3.23 -2.65
N GLY A 119 19.95 -4.10 -3.56
CA GLY A 119 19.14 -5.30 -3.25
C GLY A 119 19.88 -6.34 -2.42
N SER A 120 21.22 -6.39 -2.46
CA SER A 120 22.04 -7.27 -1.58
C SER A 120 22.22 -6.69 -0.17
N ASN A 121 22.15 -5.37 -0.04
CA ASN A 121 22.43 -4.65 1.19
C ASN A 121 21.16 -4.21 1.93
N VAL A 122 20.06 -4.02 1.24
CA VAL A 122 18.79 -3.55 1.82
C VAL A 122 17.69 -4.59 1.62
N SER A 123 17.02 -4.95 2.70
CA SER A 123 15.88 -5.86 2.65
C SER A 123 14.75 -5.38 3.55
N ALA A 124 13.51 -5.53 3.08
CA ALA A 124 12.31 -5.29 3.87
C ALA A 124 11.42 -6.53 3.80
N ASN A 125 10.99 -7.03 4.96
CA ASN A 125 10.25 -8.28 5.06
C ASN A 125 9.17 -8.20 6.13
N LEU A 126 8.05 -8.91 5.90
CA LEU A 126 7.02 -9.12 6.91
C LEU A 126 7.48 -10.19 7.90
N THR A 127 7.36 -9.90 9.19
CA THR A 127 7.65 -10.87 10.24
C THR A 127 6.42 -11.75 10.54
N ARG A 128 6.62 -12.86 11.21
CA ARG A 128 5.51 -13.75 11.67
C ARG A 128 4.53 -13.07 12.63
N PHE A 129 4.89 -11.90 13.15
CA PHE A 129 4.06 -11.12 14.08
C PHE A 129 3.28 -9.98 13.38
N GLY A 130 3.32 -9.91 12.04
CA GLY A 130 2.66 -8.86 11.27
C GLY A 130 3.40 -7.51 11.26
N SER A 131 4.58 -7.42 11.88
CA SER A 131 5.44 -6.24 11.77
C SER A 131 6.29 -6.27 10.50
N ILE A 132 6.68 -5.11 10.00
CA ILE A 132 7.63 -4.96 8.91
C ILE A 132 9.01 -4.73 9.51
N ARG A 133 9.98 -5.51 9.06
CA ARG A 133 11.38 -5.37 9.43
C ARG A 133 12.15 -4.88 8.21
N VAL A 134 12.83 -3.75 8.35
CA VAL A 134 13.77 -3.23 7.35
C VAL A 134 15.18 -3.42 7.89
N GLN A 135 16.03 -4.07 7.11
CA GLN A 135 17.42 -4.34 7.44
C GLN A 135 18.31 -3.71 6.39
N VAL A 136 19.32 -2.98 6.84
CA VAL A 136 20.33 -2.35 6.00
C VAL A 136 21.69 -2.85 6.44
N LEU A 137 22.47 -3.33 5.49
CA LEU A 137 23.87 -3.74 5.62
C LEU A 137 24.74 -2.71 4.94
N ASP A 138 25.71 -2.16 5.65
CA ASP A 138 26.68 -1.24 5.07
C ASP A 138 28.05 -1.38 5.75
N THR A 139 29.10 -0.88 5.09
CA THR A 139 30.45 -0.81 5.66
C THR A 139 30.54 0.27 6.73
N ASP A 140 29.65 1.29 6.66
CA ASP A 140 29.52 2.33 7.67
C ASP A 140 28.27 2.06 8.55
N PRO A 141 28.44 1.75 9.86
CA PRO A 141 27.33 1.46 10.77
C PRO A 141 26.40 2.65 10.99
N GLU A 142 26.88 3.90 10.88
CA GLU A 142 26.07 5.11 11.00
C GLU A 142 25.19 5.28 9.77
N LEU A 143 25.75 5.07 8.58
CA LEU A 143 25.00 5.11 7.33
C LEU A 143 23.91 4.03 7.30
N ALA A 144 24.25 2.80 7.72
CA ALA A 144 23.26 1.71 7.81
C ALA A 144 22.09 2.07 8.72
N ARG A 145 22.35 2.67 9.90
CA ARG A 145 21.33 3.16 10.82
C ARG A 145 20.46 4.23 10.18
N ASP A 146 21.08 5.23 9.58
CA ASP A 146 20.38 6.39 9.04
C ASP A 146 19.51 5.98 7.84
N MET A 147 20.01 5.15 6.94
CA MET A 147 19.24 4.60 5.83
C MET A 147 18.03 3.79 6.32
N ALA A 148 18.21 2.93 7.33
CA ALA A 148 17.09 2.11 7.85
C ALA A 148 15.98 2.98 8.45
N ASN A 149 16.35 3.98 9.28
CA ASN A 149 15.39 4.90 9.87
C ASN A 149 14.70 5.78 8.81
N ASP A 150 15.46 6.30 7.85
CA ASP A 150 14.91 7.11 6.77
C ASP A 150 13.94 6.33 5.88
N MET A 151 14.19 5.05 5.63
CA MET A 151 13.26 4.20 4.90
C MET A 151 11.91 4.10 5.62
N ALA A 152 11.90 3.99 6.96
CA ALA A 152 10.68 3.98 7.75
C ALA A 152 9.92 5.32 7.67
N PHE A 153 10.61 6.46 7.68
CA PHE A 153 9.99 7.78 7.49
C PHE A 153 9.52 8.02 6.05
N LEU A 154 10.31 7.58 5.07
CA LEU A 154 9.96 7.75 3.66
C LEU A 154 8.72 6.95 3.26
N VAL A 155 8.55 5.72 3.77
CA VAL A 155 7.36 4.92 3.46
C VAL A 155 6.11 5.60 3.97
N ASP A 156 6.13 6.16 5.18
CA ASP A 156 5.02 6.91 5.75
C ASP A 156 4.68 8.14 4.88
N SER A 157 5.70 8.93 4.52
CA SER A 157 5.53 10.09 3.64
C SER A 157 4.98 9.72 2.26
N VAL A 158 5.49 8.66 1.64
CA VAL A 158 5.02 8.22 0.31
C VAL A 158 3.60 7.68 0.38
N ALA A 159 3.27 6.86 1.38
CA ALA A 159 1.94 6.31 1.57
C ALA A 159 0.91 7.41 1.82
N ASN A 160 1.22 8.38 2.69
CA ASN A 160 0.37 9.54 2.96
C ASN A 160 0.15 10.40 1.70
N ASN A 161 1.20 10.67 0.92
CA ASN A 161 1.05 11.44 -0.31
C ASN A 161 0.11 10.74 -1.31
N MET A 162 0.26 9.43 -1.49
CA MET A 162 -0.62 8.63 -2.37
C MET A 162 -2.08 8.65 -1.89
N ARG A 163 -2.30 8.54 -0.58
CA ARG A 163 -3.63 8.62 0.03
C ARG A 163 -4.25 9.99 -0.17
N ASN A 164 -3.51 11.05 0.13
CA ASN A 164 -3.97 12.43 0.02
C ASN A 164 -4.32 12.82 -1.43
N GLU A 165 -3.53 12.42 -2.42
CA GLU A 165 -3.84 12.64 -3.82
C GLU A 165 -5.20 12.01 -4.19
N ARG A 166 -5.42 10.76 -3.81
CA ARG A 166 -6.70 10.07 -4.06
C ARG A 166 -7.88 10.68 -3.31
N ALA A 167 -7.68 11.06 -2.04
CA ALA A 167 -8.71 11.70 -1.23
C ALA A 167 -9.11 13.06 -1.81
N LYS A 168 -8.15 13.87 -2.25
CA LYS A 168 -8.40 15.17 -2.92
C LYS A 168 -9.16 15.01 -4.24
N GLU A 169 -8.84 13.99 -5.04
CA GLU A 169 -9.59 13.68 -6.25
C GLU A 169 -11.04 13.28 -5.94
N ALA A 170 -11.23 12.38 -4.97
CA ALA A 170 -12.56 11.94 -4.54
C ALA A 170 -13.39 13.12 -4.00
N TYR A 171 -12.78 14.00 -3.20
CA TYR A 171 -13.41 15.23 -2.69
C TYR A 171 -13.83 16.16 -3.84
N LYS A 172 -12.97 16.40 -4.82
CA LYS A 172 -13.27 17.21 -6.00
C LYS A 172 -14.46 16.65 -6.80
N LEU A 173 -14.49 15.33 -6.99
CA LEU A 173 -15.61 14.67 -7.67
C LEU A 173 -16.93 14.81 -6.88
N ALA A 174 -16.89 14.67 -5.56
CA ALA A 174 -18.06 14.83 -4.70
C ALA A 174 -18.62 16.27 -4.72
N ILE A 175 -17.75 17.27 -4.68
CA ILE A 175 -18.15 18.69 -4.84
C ILE A 175 -18.81 18.91 -6.21
N GLY A 176 -18.21 18.36 -7.28
CA GLY A 176 -18.78 18.45 -8.62
C GLY A 176 -20.17 17.83 -8.73
N ALA A 177 -20.36 16.65 -8.11
CA ALA A 177 -21.65 16.00 -8.05
C ALA A 177 -22.70 16.81 -7.27
N LEU A 178 -22.31 17.36 -6.11
CA LEU A 178 -23.17 18.23 -5.30
C LEU A 178 -23.57 19.51 -6.07
N ALA A 179 -22.65 20.16 -6.74
CA ALA A 179 -22.91 21.33 -7.55
C ALA A 179 -23.91 21.04 -8.68
N LYS A 180 -23.69 19.92 -9.40
CA LYS A 180 -24.62 19.49 -10.46
C LYS A 180 -26.03 19.18 -9.94
N THR A 181 -26.14 18.49 -8.81
CA THR A 181 -27.45 18.21 -8.20
C THR A 181 -28.12 19.51 -7.74
N SER A 182 -27.37 20.45 -7.18
CA SER A 182 -27.90 21.76 -6.78
C SER A 182 -28.40 22.58 -7.97
N GLU A 183 -27.72 22.52 -9.11
CA GLU A 183 -28.17 23.15 -10.35
C GLU A 183 -29.45 22.52 -10.88
N GLN A 184 -29.55 21.18 -10.86
CA GLN A 184 -30.75 20.47 -11.27
C GLN A 184 -31.95 20.77 -10.38
N ILE A 185 -31.75 20.91 -9.05
CA ILE A 185 -32.78 21.36 -8.11
C ILE A 185 -33.24 22.76 -8.49
N ALA A 186 -32.33 23.71 -8.71
CA ALA A 186 -32.70 25.07 -9.07
C ALA A 186 -33.52 25.18 -10.37
N GLN A 187 -33.17 24.36 -11.40
CA GLN A 187 -33.92 24.25 -12.64
C GLN A 187 -35.32 23.65 -12.43
N ALA A 188 -35.43 22.66 -11.55
CA ALA A 188 -36.69 22.05 -11.20
C ALA A 188 -37.60 23.01 -10.38
N GLU A 189 -37.02 23.77 -9.43
CA GLU A 189 -37.70 24.83 -8.67
C GLU A 189 -38.27 25.92 -9.59
N ASP A 190 -37.49 26.39 -10.57
CA ASP A 190 -37.96 27.38 -11.57
C ASP A 190 -39.11 26.82 -12.41
N SER A 191 -39.03 25.53 -12.79
CA SER A 191 -40.11 24.83 -13.48
C SER A 191 -41.37 24.72 -12.61
N LEU A 192 -41.21 24.44 -11.31
CA LEU A 192 -42.31 24.39 -10.34
C LEU A 192 -42.91 25.79 -10.14
N ALA A 193 -42.10 26.85 -10.05
CA ALA A 193 -42.56 28.22 -9.97
C ALA A 193 -43.40 28.64 -11.19
N THR A 194 -43.07 28.14 -12.38
CA THR A 194 -43.86 28.34 -13.60
C THR A 194 -45.24 27.67 -13.50
N LEU A 195 -45.34 26.49 -12.88
CA LEU A 195 -46.59 25.81 -12.63
C LEU A 195 -47.43 26.54 -11.56
N HIS A 196 -46.80 27.04 -10.51
CA HIS A 196 -47.43 27.88 -9.50
C HIS A 196 -48.00 29.16 -10.13
N ALA A 197 -47.30 29.81 -11.04
CA ALA A 197 -47.82 30.97 -11.77
C ALA A 197 -49.03 30.66 -12.65
N ARG A 198 -49.23 29.40 -13.06
CA ARG A 198 -50.42 28.94 -13.75
C ARG A 198 -51.56 28.53 -12.80
N GLY A 199 -51.38 28.70 -11.48
CA GLY A 199 -52.39 28.52 -10.44
C GLY A 199 -52.50 27.11 -9.84
N ILE A 200 -51.46 26.23 -10.00
CA ILE A 200 -51.40 24.96 -9.29
C ILE A 200 -50.36 25.07 -8.17
N TYR A 201 -50.81 24.90 -6.92
CA TYR A 201 -49.96 25.00 -5.71
C TYR A 201 -49.96 23.68 -4.92
N ASP A 202 -51.15 23.04 -4.82
CA ASP A 202 -51.39 21.77 -4.20
C ASP A 202 -52.54 21.11 -4.96
N PHE A 203 -52.19 20.14 -5.80
CA PHE A 203 -53.15 19.54 -6.71
C PHE A 203 -54.29 18.85 -5.95
N GLU A 204 -53.98 18.07 -4.90
CA GLU A 204 -54.98 17.27 -4.18
C GLU A 204 -55.98 18.19 -3.46
N THR A 205 -55.50 19.13 -2.67
CA THR A 205 -56.35 20.09 -1.93
C THR A 205 -57.19 20.95 -2.87
N GLN A 206 -56.58 21.42 -3.98
CA GLN A 206 -57.32 22.28 -4.95
C GLN A 206 -58.41 21.48 -5.69
N VAL A 207 -58.13 20.23 -6.10
CA VAL A 207 -59.12 19.39 -6.78
C VAL A 207 -60.27 19.02 -5.84
N GLU A 208 -59.98 18.66 -4.57
CA GLU A 208 -61.00 18.36 -3.57
C GLU A 208 -61.92 19.56 -3.36
N GLY A 209 -61.36 20.75 -3.14
CA GLY A 209 -62.12 21.98 -2.93
C GLY A 209 -62.97 22.40 -4.13
N LEU A 210 -62.41 22.34 -5.33
CA LEU A 210 -63.15 22.65 -6.56
C LEU A 210 -64.22 21.63 -6.90
N THR A 211 -63.98 20.33 -6.64
CA THR A 211 -64.96 19.27 -6.87
C THR A 211 -66.16 19.41 -5.92
N ALA A 212 -65.94 19.74 -4.65
CA ALA A 212 -66.98 20.01 -3.67
C ALA A 212 -67.86 21.22 -4.10
N GLN A 213 -67.22 22.33 -4.53
CA GLN A 213 -67.91 23.51 -5.02
C GLN A 213 -68.68 23.25 -6.31
N TYR A 214 -68.11 22.45 -7.25
CA TYR A 214 -68.79 22.05 -8.47
C TYR A 214 -70.02 21.25 -8.16
N GLY A 215 -69.94 20.27 -7.26
CA GLY A 215 -71.11 19.48 -6.81
C GLY A 215 -72.23 20.33 -6.24
N MET A 216 -71.86 21.32 -5.38
CA MET A 216 -72.86 22.26 -4.82
C MET A 216 -73.49 23.18 -5.90
N ALA A 217 -72.71 23.65 -6.89
CA ALA A 217 -73.24 24.47 -7.98
C ALA A 217 -74.18 23.70 -8.89
N VAL A 218 -73.89 22.46 -9.18
CA VAL A 218 -74.74 21.55 -9.94
C VAL A 218 -76.10 21.26 -9.19
N ALA A 219 -75.99 20.94 -7.90
CA ALA A 219 -77.17 20.63 -7.05
C ALA A 219 -78.08 21.85 -6.88
N SER A 220 -77.52 23.08 -6.88
CA SER A 220 -78.30 24.34 -6.78
C SER A 220 -78.77 24.91 -8.13
N GLY A 221 -78.55 24.19 -9.25
CA GLY A 221 -78.93 24.62 -10.58
C GLY A 221 -78.17 25.83 -11.16
N ARG A 222 -77.01 26.19 -10.58
CA ARG A 222 -76.18 27.32 -11.01
C ARG A 222 -75.29 26.92 -12.19
N SER A 223 -75.89 26.75 -13.38
CA SER A 223 -75.18 26.25 -14.56
C SER A 223 -73.95 27.06 -14.99
N THR A 224 -73.96 28.40 -14.89
CA THR A 224 -72.89 29.26 -15.25
C THR A 224 -71.67 29.03 -14.32
N SER A 225 -71.90 28.97 -12.99
CA SER A 225 -70.88 28.69 -12.00
C SER A 225 -70.31 27.28 -12.14
N ALA A 226 -71.15 26.29 -12.39
CA ALA A 226 -70.70 24.91 -12.62
C ALA A 226 -69.81 24.81 -13.86
N ASN A 227 -70.12 25.51 -14.96
CA ASN A 227 -69.25 25.49 -16.15
C ASN A 227 -67.87 26.13 -15.93
N VAL A 228 -67.82 27.21 -15.12
CA VAL A 228 -66.53 27.83 -14.76
C VAL A 228 -65.67 26.86 -13.93
N LEU A 229 -66.27 26.28 -12.87
CA LEU A 229 -65.58 25.31 -12.01
C LEU A 229 -65.12 24.07 -12.76
N LYS A 230 -65.91 23.60 -13.72
CA LYS A 230 -65.55 22.47 -14.60
C LYS A 230 -64.28 22.80 -15.42
N LYS A 231 -64.23 24.01 -16.03
CA LYS A 231 -63.04 24.45 -16.78
C LYS A 231 -61.79 24.58 -15.91
N ASP A 232 -61.95 25.02 -14.67
CA ASP A 232 -60.84 25.11 -13.71
C ASP A 232 -60.34 23.71 -13.31
N LEU A 233 -61.22 22.74 -13.10
CA LEU A 233 -60.84 21.36 -12.86
C LEU A 233 -60.12 20.72 -14.07
N GLU A 234 -60.65 20.96 -15.31
CA GLU A 234 -60.00 20.50 -16.55
C GLU A 234 -58.59 21.09 -16.69
N ARG A 235 -58.41 22.41 -16.40
CA ARG A 235 -57.12 23.10 -16.41
C ARG A 235 -56.16 22.49 -15.40
N LEU A 236 -56.58 22.26 -14.15
CA LEU A 236 -55.75 21.61 -13.13
C LEU A 236 -55.36 20.20 -13.54
N GLY A 237 -56.30 19.44 -14.11
CA GLY A 237 -56.03 18.08 -14.61
C GLY A 237 -54.92 18.05 -15.68
N THR A 238 -54.86 19.07 -16.57
CA THR A 238 -53.77 19.16 -17.58
C THR A 238 -52.40 19.45 -16.97
N LEU A 239 -52.35 20.11 -15.82
CA LEU A 239 -51.08 20.47 -15.11
C LEU A 239 -50.67 19.41 -14.08
N ALA A 240 -51.59 18.54 -13.65
CA ALA A 240 -51.40 17.61 -12.56
C ALA A 240 -50.20 16.70 -12.71
N ASN A 241 -50.05 16.05 -13.86
CA ASN A 241 -48.93 15.14 -14.09
C ASN A 241 -47.56 15.84 -14.02
N GLY A 242 -47.48 17.05 -14.59
CA GLY A 242 -46.23 17.86 -14.53
C GLY A 242 -45.90 18.27 -13.10
N PHE A 243 -46.90 18.72 -12.34
CA PHE A 243 -46.76 19.12 -10.95
C PHE A 243 -46.33 17.95 -10.06
N ASN A 244 -47.04 16.82 -10.12
CA ASN A 244 -46.77 15.66 -9.28
C ASN A 244 -45.40 15.05 -9.58
N ASN A 245 -45.04 14.92 -10.86
CA ASN A 245 -43.74 14.39 -11.26
C ASN A 245 -42.58 15.31 -10.79
N LEU A 246 -42.77 16.63 -10.90
CA LEU A 246 -41.77 17.61 -10.53
C LEU A 246 -41.61 17.69 -9.01
N SER A 247 -42.72 17.61 -8.26
CA SER A 247 -42.68 17.59 -6.79
C SER A 247 -41.99 16.34 -6.26
N ALA A 248 -42.31 15.16 -6.80
CA ALA A 248 -41.67 13.91 -6.45
C ALA A 248 -40.18 13.91 -6.82
N TYR A 249 -39.82 14.49 -7.96
CA TYR A 249 -38.42 14.68 -8.37
C TYR A 249 -37.68 15.57 -7.39
N LEU A 250 -38.22 16.71 -6.99
CA LEU A 250 -37.61 17.63 -6.03
C LEU A 250 -37.41 16.98 -4.68
N GLU A 251 -38.37 16.23 -4.16
CA GLU A 251 -38.23 15.49 -2.90
C GLU A 251 -37.03 14.53 -2.95
N ALA A 252 -36.97 13.69 -3.99
CA ALA A 252 -35.84 12.76 -4.18
C ALA A 252 -34.52 13.47 -4.40
N ALA A 253 -34.52 14.61 -5.12
CA ALA A 253 -33.31 15.40 -5.38
C ALA A 253 -32.79 16.08 -4.12
N TYR A 254 -33.64 16.57 -3.22
CA TYR A 254 -33.22 17.10 -1.92
C TYR A 254 -32.65 16.03 -1.00
N GLU A 255 -33.27 14.85 -0.98
CA GLU A 255 -32.70 13.71 -0.23
C GLU A 255 -31.29 13.35 -0.76
N GLN A 256 -31.17 13.24 -2.08
CA GLN A 256 -29.86 13.00 -2.71
C GLN A 256 -28.87 14.12 -2.40
N GLN A 257 -29.26 15.39 -2.43
CA GLN A 257 -28.41 16.51 -2.07
C GLN A 257 -27.92 16.42 -0.63
N SER A 258 -28.81 16.04 0.31
CA SER A 258 -28.46 15.83 1.71
C SER A 258 -27.40 14.75 1.89
N LEU A 259 -27.57 13.61 1.21
CA LEU A 259 -26.58 12.53 1.21
C LEU A 259 -25.23 12.97 0.60
N LEU A 260 -25.27 13.72 -0.52
CA LEU A 260 -24.07 14.25 -1.14
C LEU A 260 -23.35 15.27 -0.26
N LYS A 261 -24.07 16.14 0.46
CA LYS A 261 -23.47 17.06 1.42
C LYS A 261 -22.71 16.32 2.52
N LYS A 262 -23.33 15.26 3.09
CA LYS A 262 -22.68 14.38 4.07
C LYS A 262 -21.42 13.75 3.46
N ARG A 263 -21.50 13.23 2.25
CA ARG A 263 -20.37 12.59 1.57
C ARG A 263 -19.22 13.55 1.26
N VAL A 264 -19.53 14.78 0.86
CA VAL A 264 -18.53 15.85 0.67
C VAL A 264 -17.77 16.12 1.95
N GLU A 265 -18.47 16.21 3.10
CA GLU A 265 -17.85 16.45 4.39
C GLU A 265 -16.93 15.28 4.83
N LEU A 266 -17.38 14.02 4.63
CA LEU A 266 -16.55 12.85 4.86
C LEU A 266 -15.23 12.90 4.06
N MET A 267 -15.33 13.17 2.76
CA MET A 267 -14.18 13.24 1.86
C MET A 267 -13.28 14.44 2.14
N ARG A 268 -13.84 15.54 2.64
CA ARG A 268 -13.06 16.71 3.09
C ARG A 268 -12.15 16.33 4.26
N VAL A 269 -12.69 15.65 5.26
CA VAL A 269 -11.92 15.17 6.42
C VAL A 269 -10.76 14.26 5.96
N ASP A 270 -11.03 13.31 5.07
CA ASP A 270 -9.99 12.41 4.53
C ASP A 270 -8.92 13.14 3.71
N ALA A 271 -9.30 14.21 3.00
CA ALA A 271 -8.38 14.98 2.17
C ALA A 271 -7.50 15.97 2.97
N GLU A 272 -7.99 16.45 4.12
CA GLU A 272 -7.32 17.45 4.95
C GLU A 272 -6.51 16.83 6.10
N THR A 273 -6.85 15.59 6.53
CA THR A 273 -6.23 14.95 7.68
C THR A 273 -5.06 14.05 7.25
N GLN A 274 -3.93 14.22 7.89
CA GLN A 274 -2.76 13.34 7.75
C GLN A 274 -2.61 12.51 9.02
N LEU A 275 -2.64 11.20 8.87
CA LEU A 275 -2.29 10.25 9.93
C LEU A 275 -1.08 9.45 9.51
N SER A 276 -0.23 9.09 10.50
CA SER A 276 0.86 8.16 10.24
C SER A 276 0.32 6.82 9.75
N THR A 277 0.91 6.30 8.69
CA THR A 277 0.55 5.01 8.08
C THR A 277 1.32 3.86 8.71
N SER A 278 2.32 4.18 9.55
CA SER A 278 3.13 3.22 10.27
C SER A 278 3.47 3.69 11.68
N PHE A 279 3.67 2.74 12.57
CA PHE A 279 4.13 2.96 13.95
C PHE A 279 5.47 2.26 14.14
N ILE A 280 6.54 3.04 14.38
CA ILE A 280 7.87 2.49 14.62
C ILE A 280 7.95 1.97 16.05
N VAL A 281 8.22 0.67 16.18
CA VAL A 281 8.37 -0.01 17.48
C VAL A 281 9.80 0.08 17.97
N ASP A 282 10.74 -0.13 17.03
CA ASP A 282 12.17 -0.15 17.33
C ASP A 282 12.93 0.60 16.25
N TYR A 283 13.62 1.66 16.65
CA TYR A 283 14.46 2.44 15.75
C TYR A 283 15.79 1.74 15.50
N ALA A 284 16.30 1.85 14.30
CA ALA A 284 17.62 1.35 14.00
C ALA A 284 18.70 2.10 14.80
N SER A 285 19.63 1.34 15.34
CA SER A 285 20.85 1.84 16.01
C SER A 285 22.09 1.43 15.22
N ALA A 286 23.17 2.18 15.35
CA ALA A 286 24.44 1.80 14.77
C ALA A 286 24.96 0.53 15.45
N ALA A 287 25.34 -0.46 14.64
CA ALA A 287 25.77 -1.75 15.17
C ALA A 287 27.20 -1.68 15.73
N ASP A 288 27.40 -2.17 16.95
CA ASP A 288 28.71 -2.26 17.57
C ASP A 288 29.58 -3.40 17.01
N LYS A 289 28.95 -4.37 16.35
CA LYS A 289 29.61 -5.57 15.83
C LYS A 289 29.23 -5.79 14.38
N LYS A 290 30.20 -6.25 13.58
CA LYS A 290 29.94 -6.65 12.19
C LYS A 290 29.00 -7.83 12.10
N ALA A 291 28.11 -7.79 11.12
CA ALA A 291 27.22 -8.87 10.73
C ALA A 291 27.90 -9.84 9.76
N LYS A 292 28.70 -9.32 8.82
CA LYS A 292 29.41 -10.09 7.79
C LYS A 292 30.86 -9.56 7.64
N PRO A 293 31.79 -10.38 7.15
CA PRO A 293 31.73 -11.84 6.97
C PRO A 293 31.86 -12.59 8.30
N VAL A 294 31.23 -13.77 8.39
CA VAL A 294 31.41 -14.69 9.51
C VAL A 294 32.70 -15.50 9.26
N ARG A 295 33.86 -14.92 9.64
CA ARG A 295 35.21 -15.38 9.26
C ARG A 295 35.45 -16.85 9.60
N TRP A 296 35.08 -17.31 10.80
CA TRP A 296 35.29 -18.70 11.18
C TRP A 296 34.53 -19.70 10.28
N LEU A 297 33.31 -19.30 9.82
CA LEU A 297 32.51 -20.13 8.93
C LEU A 297 33.17 -20.28 7.55
N ILE A 298 33.73 -19.18 7.01
CA ILE A 298 34.46 -19.22 5.74
C ILE A 298 35.64 -20.17 5.83
N VAL A 299 36.45 -20.09 6.90
CA VAL A 299 37.62 -20.94 7.12
C VAL A 299 37.20 -22.42 7.23
N VAL A 300 36.18 -22.72 8.03
CA VAL A 300 35.70 -24.10 8.21
C VAL A 300 35.17 -24.67 6.90
N MET A 301 34.28 -23.94 6.21
CA MET A 301 33.67 -24.42 4.97
C MET A 301 34.72 -24.63 3.87
N THR A 302 35.67 -23.69 3.71
CA THR A 302 36.73 -23.83 2.72
C THR A 302 37.63 -25.02 3.04
N SER A 303 37.96 -25.23 4.30
CA SER A 303 38.77 -26.39 4.74
C SER A 303 38.08 -27.71 4.46
N VAL A 304 36.78 -27.82 4.77
CA VAL A 304 35.99 -29.03 4.51
C VAL A 304 35.93 -29.33 3.02
N VAL A 305 35.65 -28.33 2.18
CA VAL A 305 35.61 -28.46 0.72
C VAL A 305 36.98 -28.88 0.17
N ALA A 306 38.07 -28.27 0.64
CA ALA A 306 39.42 -28.56 0.19
C ALA A 306 39.82 -30.01 0.56
N VAL A 307 39.55 -30.47 1.79
CA VAL A 307 39.80 -31.85 2.22
C VAL A 307 38.96 -32.84 1.41
N GLY A 308 37.69 -32.53 1.17
CA GLY A 308 36.81 -33.37 0.34
C GLY A 308 37.29 -33.48 -1.09
N ALA A 309 37.70 -32.40 -1.70
CA ALA A 309 38.28 -32.38 -3.06
C ALA A 309 39.61 -33.16 -3.14
N ALA A 310 40.49 -32.95 -2.14
CA ALA A 310 41.75 -33.72 -2.07
C ALA A 310 41.50 -35.23 -1.90
N PHE A 311 40.55 -35.61 -1.08
CA PHE A 311 40.17 -37.02 -0.91
C PHE A 311 39.67 -37.64 -2.21
N LEU A 312 38.78 -36.95 -2.95
CA LEU A 312 38.29 -37.45 -4.24
C LEU A 312 39.40 -37.53 -5.28
N ALA A 313 40.28 -36.53 -5.33
CA ALA A 313 41.43 -36.54 -6.24
C ALA A 313 42.39 -37.73 -5.95
N MET A 314 42.72 -37.95 -4.67
CA MET A 314 43.57 -39.07 -4.29
C MET A 314 42.93 -40.44 -4.60
N LEU A 315 41.62 -40.55 -4.42
CA LEU A 315 40.86 -41.75 -4.72
C LEU A 315 40.83 -42.04 -6.23
N ALA A 316 40.68 -41.02 -7.05
CA ALA A 316 40.77 -41.08 -8.51
C ALA A 316 42.16 -41.53 -8.98
N LEU A 317 43.24 -40.96 -8.39
CA LEU A 317 44.62 -41.34 -8.69
C LEU A 317 44.93 -42.81 -8.27
N ASP A 318 44.48 -43.24 -7.10
CA ASP A 318 44.67 -44.64 -6.63
C ASP A 318 43.95 -45.64 -7.56
N THR A 319 42.75 -45.31 -8.03
CA THR A 319 41.99 -46.13 -9.00
C THR A 319 42.70 -46.21 -10.36
N LEU A 320 43.21 -45.06 -10.86
CA LEU A 320 43.97 -45.05 -12.12
C LEU A 320 45.28 -45.83 -12.04
N GLN A 321 46.04 -45.69 -10.94
CA GLN A 321 47.26 -46.46 -10.73
C GLN A 321 47.01 -47.96 -10.66
N ARG A 322 45.93 -48.37 -10.02
CA ARG A 322 45.52 -49.78 -9.98
C ARG A 322 45.14 -50.32 -11.35
N ALA A 323 44.44 -49.51 -12.17
CA ALA A 323 44.08 -49.89 -13.53
C ALA A 323 45.29 -50.02 -14.44
N GLN A 324 46.31 -49.14 -14.28
CA GLN A 324 47.58 -49.22 -15.04
C GLN A 324 48.44 -50.41 -14.63
N ASN A 325 48.45 -50.79 -13.36
CA ASN A 325 49.22 -51.96 -12.86
C ASN A 325 48.53 -53.31 -13.14
N ALA A 326 47.26 -53.29 -13.60
CA ALA A 326 46.49 -54.46 -13.94
C ALA A 326 46.45 -54.75 -15.46
N SER A 327 46.95 -53.83 -16.29
CA SER A 327 47.17 -53.99 -17.72
C SER A 327 48.63 -54.36 -18.02
#